data_5d74d76c4583d9497f7117bcae8a46ee
#
_entry.id   5d74d76c4583d9497f7117bcae8a46ee
#
_cell.length_a   1.000
_cell.length_b   1.000
_cell.length_c   1.000
_cell.angle_alpha   90.00
_cell.angle_beta   90.00
_cell.angle_gamma   90.00
#
_symmetry.space_group_name_H-M   'P 1'
#
loop_
_entity.id
_entity.type
_entity.pdbx_description
1 polymer ?
#
loop_
_entity_poly.entity_id
_entity_poly.type
_entity_poly.pdbx_seq_one_letter_code
_entity_poly.pdbx_strand_id
1 'polypeptide(L)'
;VTLTTTDTPDDEALRVAVDRQLLKKDGPTPSIVTNVATGGQSVDSQPAIDKVQRLEGVTQPIPRAEVRGAPTMMYGSTTNGLFICPPISSGDDGLLIPMMRALDNWQHGEGNQPPPDMQTPRHSDLGDSAFYPGLLRDSQSIANYPTDAITIQDREASTVLSVKVGEIKLTVGAMTVTLDATGLHIVGPVDITGLVAITGNLGQVGNQIVDGTITANAFITAP
;
A
#
# COMPACT_ATOMS: atom_id res chain seq x y z
N VAL A 1 -35.97 17.88 32.33
CA VAL A 1 -36.20 19.04 31.50
C VAL A 1 -36.34 18.55 30.08
N THR A 2 -37.59 18.48 29.59
CA THR A 2 -37.89 18.09 28.21
C THR A 2 -37.69 19.36 27.37
N LEU A 3 -36.65 19.42 26.59
CA LEU A 3 -36.48 20.44 25.56
C LEU A 3 -37.46 20.14 24.43
N THR A 4 -38.61 20.79 24.45
CA THR A 4 -39.46 20.87 23.26
C THR A 4 -38.86 21.93 22.35
N THR A 5 -38.07 21.48 21.38
CA THR A 5 -37.68 22.30 20.23
C THR A 5 -38.94 22.53 19.41
N THR A 6 -39.50 23.72 19.46
CA THR A 6 -40.41 24.17 18.41
C THR A 6 -39.59 24.44 17.17
N ASP A 7 -39.41 23.37 16.33
CA ASP A 7 -38.82 23.52 15.02
C ASP A 7 -39.65 24.52 14.23
N THR A 8 -39.08 25.66 13.94
CA THR A 8 -39.71 26.60 13.00
C THR A 8 -39.58 26.06 11.58
N PRO A 9 -40.49 26.43 10.64
CA PRO A 9 -40.35 26.00 9.24
C PRO A 9 -39.01 26.38 8.63
N ASP A 10 -38.37 27.44 9.12
CA ASP A 10 -37.04 27.87 8.67
C ASP A 10 -35.92 26.94 9.17
N ASP A 11 -36.05 26.41 10.40
CA ASP A 11 -35.07 25.45 10.96
C ASP A 11 -35.13 24.13 10.20
N GLU A 12 -36.32 23.67 9.84
CA GLU A 12 -36.48 22.45 9.02
C GLU A 12 -35.91 22.64 7.60
N ALA A 13 -36.19 23.81 6.97
CA ALA A 13 -35.63 24.13 5.67
C ALA A 13 -34.09 24.20 5.70
N LEU A 14 -33.55 24.81 6.76
CA LEU A 14 -32.10 24.88 6.96
C LEU A 14 -31.50 23.48 7.16
N ARG A 15 -32.13 22.64 8.00
CA ARG A 15 -31.71 21.26 8.23
C ARG A 15 -31.68 20.44 6.94
N VAL A 16 -32.74 20.51 6.14
CA VAL A 16 -32.83 19.85 4.85
C VAL A 16 -31.76 20.36 3.88
N ALA A 17 -31.49 21.67 3.88
CA ALA A 17 -30.43 22.24 3.03
C ALA A 17 -29.05 21.78 3.45
N VAL A 18 -28.77 21.73 4.76
CA VAL A 18 -27.51 21.24 5.31
C VAL A 18 -27.33 19.73 5.01
N ASP A 19 -28.35 18.91 5.23
CA ASP A 19 -28.35 17.49 4.93
C ASP A 19 -28.08 17.23 3.44
N ARG A 20 -28.73 18.00 2.55
CA ARG A 20 -28.46 17.92 1.11
C ARG A 20 -27.02 18.29 0.73
N GLN A 21 -26.41 19.26 1.43
CA GLN A 21 -25.01 19.63 1.19
C GLN A 21 -24.05 18.56 1.73
N LEU A 22 -24.36 17.98 2.89
CA LEU A 22 -23.55 16.88 3.46
C LEU A 22 -23.62 15.62 2.60
N LEU A 23 -24.80 15.30 2.04
CA LEU A 23 -24.98 14.16 1.13
C LEU A 23 -24.21 14.31 -0.19
N LYS A 24 -23.86 15.55 -0.58
CA LYS A 24 -23.02 15.80 -1.77
C LYS A 24 -21.53 15.57 -1.52
N LYS A 25 -21.09 15.54 -0.26
CA LYS A 25 -19.70 15.30 0.08
C LYS A 25 -19.44 13.80 0.20
N ASP A 26 -18.42 13.35 -0.46
CA ASP A 26 -17.93 11.99 -0.32
C ASP A 26 -16.80 11.95 0.72
N GLY A 27 -16.83 10.92 1.57
CA GLY A 27 -15.75 10.56 2.46
C GLY A 27 -14.88 9.44 1.88
N PRO A 28 -13.78 9.11 2.55
CA PRO A 28 -12.98 7.94 2.18
C PRO A 28 -13.87 6.71 2.04
N THR A 29 -13.77 6.03 0.91
CA THR A 29 -14.70 4.95 0.53
C THR A 29 -13.90 3.72 0.12
N PRO A 30 -14.14 2.54 0.73
CA PRO A 30 -13.62 1.28 0.26
C PRO A 30 -13.98 1.06 -1.21
N SER A 31 -13.05 0.54 -1.97
CA SER A 31 -13.23 0.34 -3.41
C SER A 31 -12.43 -0.86 -3.92
N ILE A 32 -12.84 -1.37 -5.06
CA ILE A 32 -12.21 -2.50 -5.74
C ILE A 32 -11.65 -1.99 -7.06
N VAL A 33 -10.38 -2.27 -7.33
CA VAL A 33 -9.72 -1.93 -8.59
C VAL A 33 -10.36 -2.72 -9.73
N THR A 34 -10.83 -2.01 -10.75
CA THR A 34 -11.39 -2.61 -11.97
C THR A 34 -10.36 -2.65 -13.09
N ASN A 35 -9.47 -1.66 -13.15
CA ASN A 35 -8.43 -1.58 -14.14
C ASN A 35 -7.21 -0.83 -13.60
N VAL A 36 -6.03 -1.15 -14.11
CA VAL A 36 -4.77 -0.48 -13.77
C VAL A 36 -4.20 0.15 -15.03
N ALA A 37 -3.94 1.44 -15.01
CA ALA A 37 -3.34 2.13 -16.13
C ALA A 37 -1.91 1.62 -16.40
N THR A 38 -1.46 1.71 -17.64
CA THR A 38 -0.08 1.37 -18.00
C THR A 38 0.91 2.17 -17.16
N GLY A 39 1.78 1.47 -16.44
CA GLY A 39 2.73 2.07 -15.51
C GLY A 39 2.28 2.12 -14.05
N GLY A 40 1.03 1.69 -13.73
CA GLY A 40 0.56 1.51 -12.34
C GLY A 40 0.37 2.79 -11.52
N GLN A 41 0.45 3.97 -12.14
CA GLN A 41 0.35 5.25 -11.44
C GLN A 41 -1.09 5.72 -11.20
N SER A 42 -2.05 5.12 -11.88
CA SER A 42 -3.47 5.38 -11.68
C SER A 42 -4.30 4.13 -11.87
N VAL A 43 -5.47 4.10 -11.27
CA VAL A 43 -6.41 2.98 -11.33
C VAL A 43 -7.82 3.47 -11.63
N ASP A 44 -8.60 2.61 -12.29
CA ASP A 44 -10.05 2.72 -12.29
C ASP A 44 -10.55 1.87 -11.12
N SER A 45 -11.49 2.38 -10.36
CA SER A 45 -11.94 1.72 -9.14
C SER A 45 -13.43 1.88 -8.89
N GLN A 46 -14.09 0.78 -8.57
CA GLN A 46 -15.50 0.74 -8.23
C GLN A 46 -15.67 0.90 -6.71
N PRO A 47 -16.35 1.93 -6.23
CA PRO A 47 -16.70 2.04 -4.83
C PRO A 47 -17.48 0.82 -4.36
N ALA A 48 -17.06 0.22 -3.24
CA ALA A 48 -17.63 -1.01 -2.69
C ALA A 48 -18.85 -0.77 -1.77
N ILE A 49 -19.12 0.50 -1.43
CA ILE A 49 -20.24 0.90 -0.56
C ILE A 49 -21.08 1.94 -1.29
N ASP A 50 -22.37 1.63 -1.43
CA ASP A 50 -23.34 2.52 -2.04
C ASP A 50 -23.63 3.74 -1.15
N LYS A 51 -24.03 4.85 -1.76
CA LYS A 51 -24.67 5.93 -1.02
C LYS A 51 -26.06 5.50 -0.54
N VAL A 52 -26.44 6.03 0.59
CA VAL A 52 -27.79 5.82 1.11
C VAL A 52 -28.57 7.11 0.96
N GLN A 53 -29.70 7.07 0.26
CA GLN A 53 -30.64 8.18 0.18
C GLN A 53 -31.92 7.83 0.93
N ARG A 54 -32.39 8.77 1.73
CA ARG A 54 -33.70 8.66 2.39
C ARG A 54 -34.70 9.51 1.64
N LEU A 55 -35.67 8.87 0.98
CA LEU A 55 -36.77 9.51 0.29
C LEU A 55 -38.08 9.10 0.98
N GLU A 56 -38.85 10.07 1.43
CA GLU A 56 -40.16 9.86 2.06
C GLU A 56 -40.17 8.82 3.18
N GLY A 57 -39.09 8.78 3.98
CA GLY A 57 -38.95 7.81 5.07
C GLY A 57 -38.40 6.43 4.64
N VAL A 58 -38.23 6.19 3.35
CA VAL A 58 -37.64 4.96 2.82
C VAL A 58 -36.17 5.16 2.54
N THR A 59 -35.33 4.28 3.06
CA THR A 59 -33.87 4.27 2.81
C THR A 59 -33.59 3.41 1.60
N GLN A 60 -32.96 3.99 0.58
CA GLN A 60 -32.58 3.29 -0.65
C GLN A 60 -31.09 3.43 -0.91
N PRO A 61 -30.38 2.33 -1.27
CA PRO A 61 -29.01 2.41 -1.76
C PRO A 61 -28.99 3.04 -3.15
N ILE A 62 -28.01 3.92 -3.38
CA ILE A 62 -27.71 4.50 -4.68
C ILE A 62 -26.34 3.99 -5.09
N PRO A 63 -26.25 3.16 -6.15
CA PRO A 63 -24.96 2.72 -6.68
C PRO A 63 -24.09 3.92 -7.04
N ARG A 64 -22.81 3.84 -6.69
CA ARG A 64 -21.83 4.86 -7.06
C ARG A 64 -21.23 4.52 -8.42
N ALA A 65 -20.95 5.54 -9.22
CA ALA A 65 -20.23 5.36 -10.46
C ALA A 65 -18.78 4.92 -10.20
N GLU A 66 -18.22 4.22 -11.16
CA GLU A 66 -16.79 3.91 -11.21
C GLU A 66 -15.97 5.21 -11.25
N VAL A 67 -14.93 5.28 -10.45
CA VAL A 67 -13.95 6.36 -10.48
C VAL A 67 -12.83 5.96 -11.41
N ARG A 68 -12.54 6.78 -12.41
CA ARG A 68 -11.54 6.49 -13.43
C ARG A 68 -10.31 7.36 -13.26
N GLY A 69 -9.14 6.75 -13.48
CA GLY A 69 -7.87 7.46 -13.47
C GLY A 69 -7.47 8.00 -12.10
N ALA A 70 -7.96 7.42 -10.99
CA ALA A 70 -7.55 7.83 -9.65
C ALA A 70 -6.03 7.63 -9.47
N PRO A 71 -5.24 8.67 -9.14
CA PRO A 71 -3.82 8.53 -8.93
C PRO A 71 -3.56 7.64 -7.71
N THR A 72 -2.59 6.74 -7.84
CA THR A 72 -2.22 5.83 -6.76
C THR A 72 -1.31 6.52 -5.75
N MET A 73 -1.64 6.43 -4.48
CA MET A 73 -0.78 6.89 -3.40
C MET A 73 0.34 5.88 -3.14
N MET A 74 1.59 6.36 -3.15
CA MET A 74 2.79 5.55 -2.89
C MET A 74 3.62 6.21 -1.78
N TYR A 75 4.35 5.39 -1.04
CA TYR A 75 5.33 5.91 -0.08
C TYR A 75 6.64 6.18 -0.80
N GLY A 76 7.09 7.45 -0.82
CA GLY A 76 8.33 7.78 -1.48
C GLY A 76 8.63 9.25 -1.56
N SER A 77 9.75 9.56 -2.21
CA SER A 77 10.21 10.91 -2.47
C SER A 77 10.31 11.16 -3.96
N THR A 78 9.51 12.09 -4.47
CA THR A 78 9.55 12.50 -5.88
C THR A 78 10.90 13.14 -6.27
N THR A 79 11.57 13.80 -5.32
CA THR A 79 12.87 14.43 -5.55
C THR A 79 14.00 13.41 -5.60
N ASN A 80 13.99 12.42 -4.69
CA ASN A 80 15.05 11.41 -4.61
C ASN A 80 14.79 10.17 -5.48
N GLY A 81 13.58 10.05 -6.04
CA GLY A 81 13.21 8.93 -6.90
C GLY A 81 13.10 7.57 -6.20
N LEU A 82 13.02 7.55 -4.86
CA LEU A 82 12.88 6.31 -4.09
C LEU A 82 11.43 6.12 -3.65
N PHE A 83 10.82 5.00 -4.05
CA PHE A 83 9.43 4.68 -3.74
C PHE A 83 9.28 3.23 -3.26
N ILE A 84 8.30 3.02 -2.38
CA ILE A 84 7.75 1.69 -2.10
C ILE A 84 6.48 1.55 -2.94
N CYS A 85 6.55 0.71 -3.97
CA CYS A 85 5.48 0.52 -4.94
C CYS A 85 4.88 -0.88 -4.73
N PRO A 86 3.75 -1.01 -4.02
CA PRO A 86 3.06 -2.29 -3.95
C PRO A 86 2.54 -2.66 -5.36
N PRO A 87 2.58 -3.95 -5.74
CA PRO A 87 1.91 -4.39 -6.95
C PRO A 87 0.40 -4.18 -6.80
N ILE A 88 -0.23 -3.66 -7.84
CA ILE A 88 -1.69 -3.43 -7.87
C ILE A 88 -2.25 -4.13 -9.10
N SER A 89 -3.33 -4.87 -8.90
CA SER A 89 -4.02 -5.62 -9.94
C SER A 89 -5.52 -5.38 -9.90
N SER A 90 -6.21 -5.67 -10.98
CA SER A 90 -7.67 -5.71 -10.99
C SER A 90 -8.17 -6.73 -9.96
N GLY A 91 -9.15 -6.34 -9.16
CA GLY A 91 -9.68 -7.11 -8.04
C GLY A 91 -9.07 -6.76 -6.68
N ASP A 92 -8.01 -5.96 -6.63
CA ASP A 92 -7.44 -5.52 -5.35
C ASP A 92 -8.35 -4.51 -4.65
N ASP A 93 -8.38 -4.62 -3.34
CA ASP A 93 -9.10 -3.70 -2.48
C ASP A 93 -8.24 -2.51 -2.06
N GLY A 94 -8.87 -1.37 -1.93
CA GLY A 94 -8.23 -0.15 -1.46
C GLY A 94 -9.23 0.88 -0.99
N LEU A 95 -8.74 2.08 -0.76
CA LEU A 95 -9.52 3.20 -0.27
C LEU A 95 -9.43 4.35 -1.27
N LEU A 96 -10.57 4.81 -1.78
CA LEU A 96 -10.68 6.08 -2.48
C LEU A 96 -10.76 7.20 -1.45
N ILE A 97 -9.85 8.15 -1.53
CA ILE A 97 -9.77 9.31 -0.65
C ILE A 97 -10.11 10.55 -1.48
N PRO A 98 -11.33 11.09 -1.35
CA PRO A 98 -11.72 12.30 -2.06
C PRO A 98 -10.87 13.49 -1.62
N MET A 99 -10.41 14.26 -2.58
CA MET A 99 -9.68 15.49 -2.33
C MET A 99 -10.65 16.65 -2.14
N MET A 100 -10.24 17.64 -1.37
CA MET A 100 -11.11 18.82 -1.12
C MET A 100 -11.34 19.66 -2.38
N ARG A 101 -10.50 19.53 -3.38
CA ARG A 101 -10.54 20.25 -4.65
C ARG A 101 -10.26 19.32 -5.81
N ALA A 102 -10.71 19.70 -7.00
CA ALA A 102 -10.42 18.99 -8.23
C ALA A 102 -8.91 18.82 -8.45
N LEU A 103 -8.50 17.62 -8.85
CA LEU A 103 -7.08 17.25 -9.05
C LEU A 103 -6.60 17.50 -10.49
N ASP A 104 -7.51 17.80 -11.43
CA ASP A 104 -7.24 17.82 -12.87
C ASP A 104 -5.97 18.62 -13.24
N ASN A 105 -5.85 19.84 -12.73
CA ASN A 105 -4.69 20.68 -13.05
C ASN A 105 -3.41 20.17 -12.41
N TRP A 106 -3.49 19.60 -11.21
CA TRP A 106 -2.33 19.04 -10.53
C TRP A 106 -1.84 17.76 -11.21
N GLN A 107 -2.77 16.89 -11.63
CA GLN A 107 -2.41 15.63 -12.30
C GLN A 107 -1.75 15.85 -13.67
N HIS A 108 -2.17 16.88 -14.40
CA HIS A 108 -1.70 17.13 -15.77
C HIS A 108 -0.72 18.32 -15.87
N GLY A 109 -0.39 18.95 -14.75
CA GLY A 109 0.52 20.08 -14.68
C GLY A 109 1.89 19.75 -14.13
N GLU A 110 2.82 20.67 -14.30
CA GLU A 110 4.14 20.61 -13.67
C GLU A 110 4.17 21.53 -12.44
N GLY A 111 4.48 20.96 -11.27
CA GLY A 111 4.65 21.71 -10.03
C GLY A 111 3.36 22.29 -9.43
N ASN A 112 3.45 23.48 -8.82
CA ASN A 112 2.34 24.16 -8.17
C ASN A 112 1.39 24.77 -9.20
N GLN A 113 0.21 24.21 -9.35
CA GLN A 113 -0.81 24.65 -10.29
C GLN A 113 -1.89 25.48 -9.60
N PRO A 114 -2.42 26.53 -10.28
CA PRO A 114 -3.61 27.19 -9.79
C PRO A 114 -4.80 26.21 -9.74
N PRO A 115 -5.76 26.40 -8.84
CA PRO A 115 -6.96 25.58 -8.84
C PRO A 115 -7.64 25.65 -10.21
N PRO A 116 -8.21 24.54 -10.70
CA PRO A 116 -9.06 24.57 -11.90
C PRO A 116 -10.20 25.53 -11.65
N ASP A 117 -10.77 26.04 -12.72
CA ASP A 117 -11.77 27.10 -12.76
C ASP A 117 -12.63 27.18 -11.47
N MET A 118 -12.57 28.33 -10.79
CA MET A 118 -13.31 28.58 -9.55
C MET A 118 -14.83 28.48 -9.71
N GLN A 119 -15.33 28.35 -10.93
CA GLN A 119 -16.72 28.12 -11.25
C GLN A 119 -17.15 26.64 -11.09
N THR A 120 -16.22 25.71 -10.93
CA THR A 120 -16.55 24.32 -10.69
C THR A 120 -16.56 24.04 -9.18
N PRO A 121 -17.74 24.00 -8.53
CA PRO A 121 -17.82 23.84 -7.07
C PRO A 121 -17.64 22.37 -6.65
N ARG A 122 -16.72 21.62 -7.28
CA ARG A 122 -16.40 20.24 -6.85
C ARG A 122 -15.63 20.29 -5.55
N HIS A 123 -16.26 19.81 -4.50
CA HIS A 123 -15.66 19.66 -3.16
C HIS A 123 -15.88 18.25 -2.66
N SER A 124 -14.82 17.57 -2.31
CA SER A 124 -14.89 16.19 -1.78
C SER A 124 -15.73 15.30 -2.70
N ASP A 125 -15.51 15.43 -4.00
CA ASP A 125 -16.15 14.59 -5.02
C ASP A 125 -15.34 13.30 -5.17
N LEU A 126 -16.04 12.17 -5.29
CA LEU A 126 -15.38 10.89 -5.44
C LEU A 126 -14.59 10.81 -6.76
N GLY A 127 -15.00 11.54 -7.80
CA GLY A 127 -14.29 11.66 -9.06
C GLY A 127 -12.90 12.31 -8.93
N ASP A 128 -12.69 13.10 -7.88
CA ASP A 128 -11.40 13.74 -7.57
C ASP A 128 -10.69 13.00 -6.42
N SER A 129 -10.63 11.68 -6.46
CA SER A 129 -10.03 10.85 -5.41
C SER A 129 -8.63 10.39 -5.78
N ALA A 130 -7.79 10.21 -4.75
CA ALA A 130 -6.61 9.37 -4.84
C ALA A 130 -6.92 7.97 -4.31
N PHE A 131 -6.29 6.96 -4.89
CA PHE A 131 -6.41 5.56 -4.47
C PHE A 131 -5.29 5.17 -3.52
N TYR A 132 -5.64 4.66 -2.36
CA TYR A 132 -4.71 4.09 -1.39
C TYR A 132 -4.89 2.57 -1.36
N PRO A 133 -3.88 1.78 -1.78
CA PRO A 133 -3.97 0.31 -1.82
C PRO A 133 -3.87 -0.31 -0.44
N GLY A 134 -4.32 -1.56 -0.30
CA GLY A 134 -4.06 -2.40 0.87
C GLY A 134 -5.12 -2.31 1.97
N LEU A 135 -6.34 -1.88 1.68
CA LEU A 135 -7.47 -2.09 2.58
C LEU A 135 -7.94 -3.54 2.44
N LEU A 136 -7.80 -4.34 3.51
CA LEU A 136 -8.13 -5.76 3.47
C LEU A 136 -9.49 -6.04 4.11
N ARG A 137 -10.27 -6.90 3.46
CA ARG A 137 -11.47 -7.50 4.05
C ARG A 137 -11.08 -8.65 4.97
N ASP A 138 -11.94 -9.02 5.93
CA ASP A 138 -11.69 -10.15 6.83
C ASP A 138 -11.37 -11.46 6.10
N SER A 139 -11.98 -11.66 4.92
CA SER A 139 -11.70 -12.81 4.04
C SER A 139 -10.33 -12.77 3.36
N GLN A 140 -9.62 -11.66 3.47
CA GLN A 140 -8.32 -11.39 2.83
C GLN A 140 -7.21 -11.16 3.86
N SER A 141 -7.36 -11.72 5.07
CA SER A 141 -6.36 -11.59 6.13
C SER A 141 -4.98 -12.08 5.67
N ILE A 142 -3.94 -11.38 6.14
CA ILE A 142 -2.55 -11.76 5.92
C ILE A 142 -2.17 -12.83 6.95
N ALA A 143 -1.59 -13.94 6.47
CA ALA A 143 -1.09 -14.98 7.35
C ALA A 143 0.09 -14.47 8.20
N ASN A 144 0.14 -14.87 9.46
CA ASN A 144 1.25 -14.55 10.37
C ASN A 144 1.58 -13.05 10.43
N TYR A 145 0.53 -12.19 10.51
CA TYR A 145 0.73 -10.75 10.62
C TYR A 145 1.63 -10.41 11.83
N PRO A 146 2.82 -9.83 11.62
CA PRO A 146 3.76 -9.58 12.69
C PRO A 146 3.32 -8.41 13.56
N THR A 147 3.57 -8.52 14.86
CA THR A 147 3.29 -7.46 15.84
C THR A 147 4.56 -6.76 16.35
N ASP A 148 5.72 -7.29 16.00
CA ASP A 148 7.05 -6.84 16.51
C ASP A 148 8.04 -6.46 15.42
N ALA A 149 7.63 -6.52 14.15
CA ALA A 149 8.48 -6.26 12.99
C ALA A 149 7.77 -5.47 11.90
N ILE A 150 8.53 -4.73 11.13
CA ILE A 150 8.09 -4.22 9.82
C ILE A 150 8.35 -5.32 8.80
N THR A 151 7.33 -5.72 8.04
CA THR A 151 7.46 -6.77 7.05
C THR A 151 7.00 -6.34 5.66
N ILE A 152 7.64 -6.92 4.65
CA ILE A 152 7.14 -7.01 3.28
C ILE A 152 6.99 -8.49 3.01
N GLN A 153 5.75 -8.95 2.79
CA GLN A 153 5.46 -10.37 2.65
C GLN A 153 4.37 -10.64 1.64
N ASP A 154 4.36 -11.85 1.08
CA ASP A 154 3.21 -12.38 0.38
C ASP A 154 2.11 -12.77 1.37
N ARG A 155 0.92 -13.03 0.87
CA ARG A 155 -0.28 -13.32 1.69
C ARG A 155 -0.10 -14.53 2.60
N GLU A 156 0.54 -15.57 2.08
CA GLU A 156 0.77 -16.85 2.75
C GLU A 156 2.02 -16.82 3.64
N ALA A 157 2.75 -15.72 3.68
CA ALA A 157 4.03 -15.56 4.37
C ALA A 157 5.09 -16.60 3.95
N SER A 158 5.07 -17.02 2.68
CA SER A 158 6.07 -17.90 2.09
C SER A 158 7.34 -17.13 1.69
N THR A 159 7.17 -15.84 1.37
CA THR A 159 8.26 -14.89 1.13
C THR A 159 8.10 -13.71 2.08
N VAL A 160 9.08 -13.50 2.94
CA VAL A 160 9.02 -12.46 3.99
C VAL A 160 10.36 -11.75 4.08
N LEU A 161 10.35 -10.43 3.92
CA LEU A 161 11.41 -9.55 4.39
C LEU A 161 10.95 -8.93 5.72
N SER A 162 11.66 -9.21 6.79
CA SER A 162 11.34 -8.74 8.13
C SER A 162 12.47 -7.87 8.68
N VAL A 163 12.12 -6.74 9.27
CA VAL A 163 13.04 -5.84 9.97
C VAL A 163 12.50 -5.58 11.36
N LYS A 164 13.25 -5.99 12.37
CA LYS A 164 12.94 -5.72 13.78
C LYS A 164 14.20 -5.27 14.52
N VAL A 165 14.05 -4.93 15.78
CA VAL A 165 15.19 -4.51 16.61
C VAL A 165 16.21 -5.66 16.69
N GLY A 166 17.41 -5.41 16.21
CA GLY A 166 18.52 -6.35 16.28
C GLY A 166 18.54 -7.47 15.21
N GLU A 167 17.56 -7.49 14.29
CA GLU A 167 17.51 -8.52 13.23
C GLU A 167 16.94 -7.99 11.92
N ILE A 168 17.58 -8.36 10.81
CA ILE A 168 17.00 -8.26 9.45
C ILE A 168 16.97 -9.69 8.91
N LYS A 169 15.80 -10.16 8.46
CA LYS A 169 15.61 -11.51 7.97
C LYS A 169 14.87 -11.53 6.64
N LEU A 170 15.41 -12.27 5.68
CA LEU A 170 14.74 -12.63 4.44
C LEU A 170 14.44 -14.13 4.46
N THR A 171 13.20 -14.49 4.21
CA THR A 171 12.73 -15.88 4.11
C THR A 171 12.12 -16.09 2.73
N VAL A 172 12.46 -17.18 2.05
CA VAL A 172 11.84 -17.62 0.81
C VAL A 172 11.68 -19.14 0.90
N GLY A 173 10.49 -19.60 1.22
CA GLY A 173 10.23 -21.00 1.51
C GLY A 173 11.11 -21.51 2.65
N ALA A 174 11.97 -22.51 2.37
CA ALA A 174 12.90 -23.09 3.34
C ALA A 174 14.24 -22.34 3.45
N MET A 175 14.50 -21.37 2.58
CA MET A 175 15.74 -20.59 2.59
C MET A 175 15.59 -19.38 3.49
N THR A 176 16.64 -19.08 4.27
CA THR A 176 16.70 -17.86 5.08
C THR A 176 18.06 -17.19 4.99
N VAL A 177 18.02 -15.85 5.00
CA VAL A 177 19.20 -14.99 5.20
C VAL A 177 18.89 -14.12 6.40
N THR A 178 19.69 -14.22 7.45
CA THR A 178 19.49 -13.45 8.69
C THR A 178 20.75 -12.66 8.99
N LEU A 179 20.60 -11.39 9.26
CA LEU A 179 21.63 -10.50 9.77
C LEU A 179 21.24 -10.07 11.19
N ASP A 180 22.06 -10.43 12.17
CA ASP A 180 21.83 -10.08 13.57
C ASP A 180 23.15 -9.69 14.28
N ALA A 181 23.12 -9.56 15.61
CA ALA A 181 24.29 -9.19 16.41
C ALA A 181 25.42 -10.23 16.37
N THR A 182 25.15 -11.47 15.93
CA THR A 182 26.13 -12.55 15.84
C THR A 182 26.75 -12.68 14.45
N GLY A 183 26.14 -12.08 13.43
CA GLY A 183 26.65 -12.04 12.07
C GLY A 183 25.60 -12.29 10.98
N LEU A 184 26.09 -12.70 9.81
CA LEU A 184 25.26 -13.09 8.67
C LEU A 184 25.10 -14.61 8.64
N HIS A 185 23.87 -15.08 8.73
CA HIS A 185 23.50 -16.49 8.68
C HIS A 185 22.71 -16.79 7.41
N ILE A 186 23.14 -17.79 6.65
CA ILE A 186 22.44 -18.23 5.43
C ILE A 186 22.13 -19.71 5.57
N VAL A 187 20.85 -20.05 5.46
CA VAL A 187 20.35 -21.43 5.43
C VAL A 187 19.84 -21.71 4.03
N GLY A 188 20.47 -22.66 3.35
CA GLY A 188 20.14 -23.05 1.97
C GLY A 188 21.37 -23.07 1.06
N PRO A 189 21.19 -23.43 -0.22
CA PRO A 189 22.25 -23.36 -1.21
C PRO A 189 22.72 -21.93 -1.44
N VAL A 190 24.02 -21.72 -1.57
CA VAL A 190 24.63 -20.42 -1.87
C VAL A 190 25.44 -20.55 -3.14
N ASP A 191 25.15 -19.77 -4.15
CA ASP A 191 25.93 -19.63 -5.38
C ASP A 191 26.56 -18.24 -5.43
N ILE A 192 27.87 -18.16 -5.53
CA ILE A 192 28.64 -16.92 -5.58
C ILE A 192 29.44 -16.87 -6.87
N THR A 193 29.01 -16.02 -7.80
CA THR A 193 29.74 -15.78 -9.06
C THR A 193 30.65 -14.57 -8.89
N GLY A 194 31.95 -14.79 -8.94
CA GLY A 194 32.98 -13.75 -8.84
C GLY A 194 34.07 -14.06 -7.81
N LEU A 195 34.83 -13.02 -7.45
CA LEU A 195 35.91 -13.15 -6.47
C LEU A 195 35.34 -13.11 -5.04
N VAL A 196 35.67 -14.12 -4.25
CA VAL A 196 35.41 -14.16 -2.81
C VAL A 196 36.73 -13.93 -2.06
N ALA A 197 36.81 -12.84 -1.30
CA ALA A 197 37.92 -12.56 -0.42
C ALA A 197 37.48 -12.77 1.04
N ILE A 198 38.19 -13.64 1.75
CA ILE A 198 37.93 -13.93 3.18
C ILE A 198 39.15 -13.47 3.98
N THR A 199 38.93 -12.46 4.84
CA THR A 199 39.94 -11.98 5.77
C THR A 199 39.66 -12.60 7.14
N GLY A 200 40.44 -13.58 7.55
CA GLY A 200 40.21 -14.31 8.78
C GLY A 200 40.23 -15.83 8.55
N ASN A 201 39.61 -16.57 9.45
CA ASN A 201 39.58 -18.01 9.36
C ASN A 201 38.37 -18.48 8.55
N LEU A 202 38.60 -19.38 7.59
CA LEU A 202 37.53 -20.12 6.91
C LEU A 202 37.39 -21.49 7.63
N GLY A 203 36.24 -21.67 8.31
CA GLY A 203 35.83 -22.97 8.83
C GLY A 203 34.94 -23.68 7.81
N GLN A 204 35.33 -24.86 7.37
CA GLN A 204 34.51 -25.68 6.48
C GLN A 204 34.26 -27.05 7.10
N VAL A 205 32.99 -27.48 7.09
CA VAL A 205 32.60 -28.84 7.46
C VAL A 205 31.97 -29.50 6.25
N GLY A 206 32.55 -30.57 5.76
CA GLY A 206 32.10 -31.30 4.57
C GLY A 206 33.15 -31.35 3.46
N ASN A 207 32.75 -31.78 2.27
CA ASN A 207 33.64 -31.94 1.14
C ASN A 207 33.87 -30.60 0.42
N GLN A 208 35.11 -30.32 0.08
CA GLN A 208 35.47 -29.24 -0.84
C GLN A 208 35.82 -29.83 -2.20
N ILE A 209 35.16 -29.35 -3.25
CA ILE A 209 35.52 -29.66 -4.63
C ILE A 209 36.06 -28.35 -5.23
N VAL A 210 37.29 -28.40 -5.72
CA VAL A 210 37.94 -27.26 -6.38
C VAL A 210 38.21 -27.64 -7.83
N ASP A 211 37.51 -26.94 -8.74
CA ASP A 211 37.85 -27.03 -10.17
C ASP A 211 38.76 -25.85 -10.51
N GLY A 212 40.07 -26.08 -10.34
CA GLY A 212 41.09 -25.05 -10.49
C GLY A 212 42.32 -25.26 -9.60
N THR A 213 43.03 -24.19 -9.32
CA THR A 213 44.28 -24.22 -8.58
C THR A 213 44.09 -23.76 -7.13
N ILE A 214 44.52 -24.54 -6.17
CA ILE A 214 44.68 -24.13 -4.78
C ILE A 214 46.14 -23.71 -4.57
N THR A 215 46.37 -22.44 -4.25
CA THR A 215 47.66 -21.93 -3.84
C THR A 215 47.65 -21.65 -2.34
N ALA A 216 48.44 -22.34 -1.56
CA ALA A 216 48.57 -22.13 -0.13
C ALA A 216 50.03 -21.89 0.26
N ASN A 217 50.26 -20.94 1.16
CA ASN A 217 51.60 -20.68 1.68
C ASN A 217 52.05 -21.75 2.68
N ALA A 218 51.12 -22.45 3.30
CA ALA A 218 51.42 -23.61 4.16
C ALA A 218 50.19 -24.53 4.22
N PHE A 219 50.40 -25.84 4.16
CA PHE A 219 49.44 -26.87 4.48
C PHE A 219 49.80 -27.49 5.82
N ILE A 220 48.92 -27.42 6.79
CA ILE A 220 49.04 -28.13 8.05
C ILE A 220 48.07 -29.31 7.97
N THR A 221 48.57 -30.50 7.80
CA THR A 221 47.79 -31.72 7.99
C THR A 221 47.87 -32.08 9.48
N ALA A 222 46.71 -32.07 10.15
CA ALA A 222 46.62 -32.63 11.48
C ALA A 222 46.89 -34.15 11.39
N PRO A 223 47.61 -34.73 12.36
CA PRO A 223 47.86 -36.16 12.42
C PRO A 223 46.60 -36.99 12.62
#